data_eb92622c29c6f1f7e1416d7c1488e352
#
_entry.id   eb92622c29c6f1f7e1416d7c1488e352
#
_cell.length_a   1.000
_cell.length_b   1.000
_cell.length_c   1.000
_cell.angle_alpha   90.00
_cell.angle_beta   90.00
_cell.angle_gamma   90.00
#
_symmetry.space_group_name_H-M   'P 1'
#
loop_
_entity.id
_entity.type
_entity.pdbx_description
1 polymer ?
#
loop_
_entity_poly.entity_id
_entity_poly.type
_entity_poly.pdbx_seq_one_letter_code
_entity_poly.pdbx_strand_id
1 'polypeptide(L)'
;SLYYDEYRERLDESSVFAQERGIDYVSYDWKNYGRNGTEPSANLPQFPIGDSTAKPFIHTYNGQRHEIISAPITGNGLGRGGTETAGEVYAGLFGCNAGELRDIVLIAGAEDTIVGFDRGIQRRSAYIGALVGYNSGTVRGCAAAGYRAKALANSGSAVYVGGFIGYNEGYVEQCSVSSPSVYAENVFAQLSVGGFAGRNDGRIEGCYGIAAINVPTVRGGEVELGGFAAHNGGIIRRAY
;
A
#
# COMPACT_ATOMS: atom_id res chain seq x y z
N SER A 1 -13.40 0.95 -1.78
CA SER A 1 -12.81 2.30 -1.70
C SER A 1 -13.78 3.36 -2.21
N LEU A 2 -14.38 3.21 -3.39
CA LEU A 2 -15.40 4.14 -3.90
C LEU A 2 -16.51 4.42 -2.88
N TYR A 3 -16.95 3.40 -2.15
CA TYR A 3 -17.95 3.56 -1.10
C TYR A 3 -17.40 4.26 0.14
N TYR A 4 -16.14 4.05 0.52
CA TYR A 4 -15.57 4.71 1.67
C TYR A 4 -15.48 6.23 1.45
N ASP A 5 -14.94 6.66 0.32
CA ASP A 5 -14.78 8.09 0.02
C ASP A 5 -16.13 8.80 -0.15
N GLU A 6 -17.16 8.11 -0.63
CA GLU A 6 -18.53 8.63 -0.76
C GLU A 6 -19.25 8.76 0.59
N TYR A 7 -19.00 7.82 1.52
CA TYR A 7 -19.72 7.77 2.80
C TYR A 7 -18.93 8.30 3.99
N ARG A 8 -17.64 8.56 3.83
CA ARG A 8 -16.73 8.95 4.91
C ARG A 8 -17.22 10.18 5.69
N GLU A 9 -17.81 11.15 5.03
CA GLU A 9 -18.35 12.37 5.67
C GLU A 9 -19.60 12.12 6.52
N ARG A 10 -20.22 10.94 6.36
CA ARG A 10 -21.40 10.51 7.12
C ARG A 10 -21.05 9.57 8.26
N LEU A 11 -19.82 9.17 8.38
CA LEU A 11 -19.34 8.26 9.41
C LEU A 11 -18.82 9.07 10.60
N ASP A 12 -19.11 8.59 11.79
CA ASP A 12 -18.50 9.10 13.02
C ASP A 12 -17.02 8.67 13.05
N GLU A 13 -16.12 9.51 13.55
CA GLU A 13 -14.69 9.19 13.69
C GLU A 13 -14.45 7.94 14.53
N SER A 14 -15.38 7.61 15.44
CA SER A 14 -15.36 6.38 16.24
C SER A 14 -15.81 5.13 15.48
N SER A 15 -16.24 5.25 14.24
CA SER A 15 -16.75 4.11 13.45
C SER A 15 -15.69 3.04 13.25
N VAL A 16 -16.09 1.79 13.47
CA VAL A 16 -15.23 0.61 13.32
C VAL A 16 -15.75 -0.26 12.17
N PHE A 17 -14.90 -0.50 11.20
CA PHE A 17 -15.14 -1.48 10.15
C PHE A 17 -14.59 -2.83 10.59
N ALA A 18 -15.46 -3.82 10.79
CA ALA A 18 -15.06 -5.17 11.16
C ALA A 18 -15.24 -6.11 9.96
N GLN A 19 -14.20 -6.88 9.64
CA GLN A 19 -14.27 -7.90 8.62
C GLN A 19 -14.85 -9.18 9.23
N GLU A 20 -16.05 -9.57 8.84
CA GLU A 20 -16.76 -10.71 9.44
C GLU A 20 -16.35 -12.07 8.85
N ARG A 21 -15.66 -12.08 7.71
CA ARG A 21 -15.20 -13.29 7.00
C ARG A 21 -14.06 -12.99 6.05
N GLY A 22 -13.39 -14.04 5.58
CA GLY A 22 -12.37 -13.93 4.52
C GLY A 22 -12.95 -13.35 3.22
N ILE A 23 -12.14 -12.61 2.50
CA ILE A 23 -12.45 -12.04 1.19
C ILE A 23 -11.46 -12.63 0.19
N ASP A 24 -11.96 -13.38 -0.80
CA ASP A 24 -11.14 -13.96 -1.85
C ASP A 24 -11.50 -13.35 -3.20
N TYR A 25 -10.57 -12.56 -3.75
CA TYR A 25 -10.78 -11.89 -5.03
C TYR A 25 -10.55 -12.79 -6.24
N VAL A 26 -9.95 -13.97 -6.09
CA VAL A 26 -9.74 -14.95 -7.19
C VAL A 26 -11.00 -15.75 -7.45
N SER A 27 -11.61 -16.27 -6.39
CA SER A 27 -12.77 -17.16 -6.50
C SER A 27 -14.09 -16.42 -6.66
N TYR A 28 -14.09 -15.12 -6.47
CA TYR A 28 -15.29 -14.30 -6.61
C TYR A 28 -15.46 -13.86 -8.07
N ASP A 29 -16.54 -14.27 -8.70
CA ASP A 29 -16.88 -13.78 -10.05
C ASP A 29 -17.39 -12.34 -9.97
N TRP A 30 -16.46 -11.41 -9.85
CA TRP A 30 -16.75 -9.97 -9.86
C TRP A 30 -17.40 -9.50 -11.15
N LYS A 31 -17.38 -10.34 -12.20
CA LYS A 31 -18.03 -10.06 -13.49
C LYS A 31 -19.55 -10.05 -13.40
N ASN A 32 -20.12 -10.74 -12.42
CA ASN A 32 -21.58 -10.86 -12.25
C ASN A 32 -22.15 -9.95 -11.16
N TYR A 33 -21.34 -9.14 -10.48
CA TYR A 33 -21.81 -8.22 -9.45
C TYR A 33 -22.14 -6.82 -9.99
N GLY A 34 -22.60 -6.72 -11.25
CA GLY A 34 -23.25 -5.52 -11.77
C GLY A 34 -24.67 -5.42 -11.24
N ARG A 35 -25.04 -4.34 -10.62
CA ARG A 35 -26.45 -4.02 -10.40
C ARG A 35 -27.16 -4.11 -11.75
N ASN A 36 -28.18 -4.96 -11.85
CA ASN A 36 -29.12 -5.08 -12.97
C ASN A 36 -28.62 -5.73 -14.27
N GLY A 37 -27.75 -6.74 -14.23
CA GLY A 37 -27.51 -7.58 -15.41
C GLY A 37 -26.90 -6.87 -16.62
N THR A 38 -26.35 -5.70 -16.44
CA THR A 38 -25.52 -5.03 -17.43
C THR A 38 -24.07 -5.43 -17.23
N GLU A 39 -23.35 -5.58 -18.33
CA GLU A 39 -21.93 -5.91 -18.43
C GLU A 39 -21.13 -5.44 -17.22
N PRO A 40 -20.19 -6.25 -16.71
CA PRO A 40 -19.32 -5.81 -15.64
C PRO A 40 -18.58 -4.56 -16.12
N SER A 41 -19.14 -3.43 -15.78
CA SER A 41 -18.40 -2.20 -15.94
C SER A 41 -17.07 -2.39 -15.22
N ALA A 42 -16.03 -1.84 -15.75
CA ALA A 42 -14.65 -1.87 -15.29
C ALA A 42 -14.41 -1.37 -13.83
N ASN A 43 -15.38 -1.52 -12.97
CA ASN A 43 -15.42 -1.09 -11.58
C ASN A 43 -15.12 -2.27 -10.65
N LEU A 44 -13.97 -2.93 -10.88
CA LEU A 44 -13.33 -3.63 -9.78
C LEU A 44 -13.15 -2.64 -8.63
N PRO A 45 -13.29 -3.08 -7.37
CA PRO A 45 -13.03 -2.20 -6.24
C PRO A 45 -11.66 -1.56 -6.46
N GLN A 46 -11.65 -0.25 -6.60
CA GLN A 46 -10.42 0.48 -6.82
C GLN A 46 -9.75 0.65 -5.47
N PHE A 47 -8.65 -0.04 -5.27
CA PHE A 47 -7.72 0.29 -4.21
C PHE A 47 -6.83 1.44 -4.72
N PRO A 48 -6.33 2.27 -3.84
CA PRO A 48 -6.31 2.14 -2.38
C PRO A 48 -7.55 2.71 -1.65
N ILE A 49 -7.74 2.27 -0.41
CA ILE A 49 -8.65 2.91 0.54
C ILE A 49 -7.91 4.10 1.15
N GLY A 50 -8.54 5.29 1.15
CA GLY A 50 -7.84 6.52 1.50
C GLY A 50 -6.85 6.90 0.40
N ASP A 51 -7.27 7.76 -0.52
CA ASP A 51 -6.54 7.97 -1.79
C ASP A 51 -5.37 8.96 -1.68
N SER A 52 -5.33 9.76 -0.62
CA SER A 52 -4.34 10.83 -0.45
C SER A 52 -4.22 11.27 1.01
N THR A 53 -3.20 12.06 1.31
CA THR A 53 -3.07 12.71 2.63
C THR A 53 -4.17 13.73 2.93
N ALA A 54 -4.84 14.24 1.89
CA ALA A 54 -6.02 15.09 2.06
C ALA A 54 -7.30 14.29 2.36
N LYS A 55 -7.33 13.02 1.95
CA LYS A 55 -8.44 12.08 2.15
C LYS A 55 -7.94 10.73 2.67
N PRO A 56 -7.27 10.68 3.83
CA PRO A 56 -6.79 9.43 4.38
C PRO A 56 -7.94 8.59 4.94
N PHE A 57 -7.67 7.31 5.17
CA PHE A 57 -8.52 6.51 6.03
C PHE A 57 -8.33 6.96 7.48
N ILE A 58 -9.40 7.38 8.17
CA ILE A 58 -9.35 7.97 9.52
C ILE A 58 -10.02 7.15 10.61
N HIS A 59 -10.68 6.05 10.24
CA HIS A 59 -11.44 5.20 11.15
C HIS A 59 -10.61 4.01 11.65
N THR A 60 -11.25 3.10 12.36
CA THR A 60 -10.67 1.79 12.70
C THR A 60 -11.12 0.74 11.69
N TYR A 61 -10.16 0.01 11.09
CA TYR A 61 -10.44 -1.22 10.36
C TYR A 61 -9.88 -2.41 11.15
N ASN A 62 -10.77 -3.32 11.56
CA ASN A 62 -10.43 -4.54 12.26
C ASN A 62 -10.64 -5.74 11.33
N GLY A 63 -9.56 -6.32 10.84
CA GLY A 63 -9.58 -7.50 9.98
C GLY A 63 -10.00 -8.78 10.69
N GLN A 64 -10.01 -8.78 12.04
CA GLN A 64 -10.33 -9.94 12.87
C GLN A 64 -9.52 -11.20 12.49
N ARG A 65 -8.34 -11.00 11.87
CA ARG A 65 -7.46 -12.04 11.32
C ARG A 65 -8.09 -12.86 10.18
N HIS A 66 -9.19 -12.39 9.59
CA HIS A 66 -9.71 -12.97 8.36
C HIS A 66 -8.84 -12.58 7.18
N GLU A 67 -8.63 -13.52 6.29
CA GLU A 67 -7.77 -13.31 5.12
C GLU A 67 -8.43 -12.46 4.05
N ILE A 68 -7.65 -11.59 3.44
CA ILE A 68 -7.95 -10.90 2.19
C ILE A 68 -6.99 -11.45 1.14
N ILE A 69 -7.53 -12.22 0.20
CA ILE A 69 -6.74 -12.96 -0.79
C ILE A 69 -6.81 -12.28 -2.14
N SER A 70 -5.66 -12.09 -2.77
CA SER A 70 -5.52 -11.57 -4.15
C SER A 70 -6.22 -10.24 -4.40
N ALA A 71 -6.20 -9.33 -3.40
CA ALA A 71 -6.72 -7.98 -3.62
C ALA A 71 -5.95 -7.29 -4.77
N PRO A 72 -6.62 -6.79 -5.81
CA PRO A 72 -5.97 -6.11 -6.93
C PRO A 72 -5.53 -4.70 -6.51
N ILE A 73 -4.33 -4.60 -5.96
CA ILE A 73 -3.82 -3.34 -5.41
C ILE A 73 -3.07 -2.57 -6.49
N THR A 74 -3.53 -1.36 -6.78
CA THR A 74 -2.88 -0.42 -7.69
C THR A 74 -2.78 0.95 -7.04
N GLY A 75 -1.79 1.76 -7.43
CA GLY A 75 -1.69 3.13 -6.95
C GLY A 75 -2.82 4.01 -7.48
N ASN A 76 -3.20 5.03 -6.69
CA ASN A 76 -4.10 6.07 -7.17
C ASN A 76 -3.48 6.79 -8.38
N GLY A 77 -4.27 7.12 -9.36
CA GLY A 77 -3.82 7.77 -10.60
C GLY A 77 -3.53 6.82 -11.76
N LEU A 78 -3.61 5.49 -11.55
CA LEU A 78 -3.59 4.50 -12.63
C LEU A 78 -4.99 4.21 -13.19
N GLY A 79 -5.93 5.14 -13.05
CA GLY A 79 -7.27 5.02 -13.61
C GLY A 79 -7.22 4.84 -15.13
N ARG A 80 -7.96 3.88 -15.65
CA ARG A 80 -8.19 3.73 -17.09
C ARG A 80 -8.73 5.04 -17.66
N GLY A 81 -7.89 5.79 -18.40
CA GLY A 81 -8.31 6.97 -19.14
C GLY A 81 -8.49 8.26 -18.33
N GLY A 82 -8.03 8.32 -17.10
CA GLY A 82 -8.09 9.52 -16.27
C GLY A 82 -7.05 10.55 -16.68
N THR A 83 -7.48 11.78 -16.82
CA THR A 83 -6.62 12.96 -16.90
C THR A 83 -5.69 12.97 -15.68
N GLU A 84 -4.41 13.19 -15.92
CA GLU A 84 -3.36 13.31 -14.92
C GLU A 84 -3.72 14.33 -13.85
N THR A 85 -4.19 13.91 -12.69
CA THR A 85 -4.34 14.80 -11.56
C THR A 85 -2.97 15.03 -10.92
N ALA A 86 -2.60 16.30 -10.76
CA ALA A 86 -1.36 16.69 -10.12
C ALA A 86 -1.39 16.27 -8.63
N GLY A 87 -0.62 15.23 -8.26
CA GLY A 87 -0.59 14.74 -6.88
C GLY A 87 0.41 13.62 -6.68
N GLU A 88 0.63 13.26 -5.44
CA GLU A 88 1.47 12.12 -5.05
C GLU A 88 0.75 10.79 -5.33
N VAL A 89 1.50 9.71 -5.40
CA VAL A 89 0.95 8.39 -5.64
C VAL A 89 1.12 7.50 -4.43
N TYR A 90 0.03 6.91 -4.05
CA TYR A 90 -0.08 6.03 -2.91
C TYR A 90 -0.57 4.66 -3.39
N ALA A 91 0.19 3.61 -3.13
CA ALA A 91 -0.15 2.24 -3.49
C ALA A 91 -0.08 1.32 -2.28
N GLY A 92 -1.17 0.62 -2.03
CA GLY A 92 -1.36 -0.32 -0.94
C GLY A 92 -2.83 -0.72 -0.85
N LEU A 93 -3.17 -1.66 0.03
CA LEU A 93 -4.58 -1.89 0.36
C LEU A 93 -5.20 -0.58 0.90
N PHE A 94 -4.44 0.12 1.73
CA PHE A 94 -4.69 1.50 2.11
C PHE A 94 -3.63 2.40 1.47
N GLY A 95 -4.05 3.42 0.75
CA GLY A 95 -3.14 4.41 0.18
C GLY A 95 -2.56 5.29 1.27
N CYS A 96 -3.43 5.98 2.01
CA CYS A 96 -3.10 6.80 3.16
C CYS A 96 -3.90 6.36 4.38
N ASN A 97 -3.22 6.09 5.48
CA ASN A 97 -3.84 5.79 6.77
C ASN A 97 -3.50 6.86 7.81
N ALA A 98 -4.52 7.45 8.41
CA ALA A 98 -4.44 8.31 9.60
C ALA A 98 -5.27 7.75 10.77
N GLY A 99 -5.96 6.62 10.58
CA GLY A 99 -6.76 5.91 11.58
C GLY A 99 -6.03 4.72 12.19
N GLU A 100 -6.76 3.70 12.54
CA GLU A 100 -6.24 2.45 13.09
C GLU A 100 -6.52 1.26 12.16
N LEU A 101 -5.48 0.55 11.77
CA LEU A 101 -5.55 -0.71 11.04
C LEU A 101 -5.09 -1.83 11.97
N ARG A 102 -5.93 -2.84 12.19
CA ARG A 102 -5.56 -3.93 13.09
C ARG A 102 -6.02 -5.30 12.60
N ASP A 103 -5.22 -6.30 12.93
CA ASP A 103 -5.53 -7.71 12.69
C ASP A 103 -5.92 -8.04 11.24
N ILE A 104 -5.27 -7.37 10.28
CA ILE A 104 -5.48 -7.59 8.84
C ILE A 104 -4.49 -8.63 8.35
N VAL A 105 -4.99 -9.64 7.64
CA VAL A 105 -4.17 -10.66 6.99
C VAL A 105 -4.35 -10.54 5.47
N LEU A 106 -3.32 -10.07 4.79
CA LEU A 106 -3.31 -9.84 3.35
C LEU A 106 -2.44 -10.89 2.65
N ILE A 107 -3.03 -11.67 1.75
CA ILE A 107 -2.34 -12.77 1.06
C ILE A 107 -2.43 -12.55 -0.45
N ALA A 108 -1.29 -12.60 -1.13
CA ALA A 108 -1.24 -12.56 -2.57
C ALA A 108 -1.54 -13.93 -3.19
N GLY A 109 -2.21 -13.93 -4.33
CA GLY A 109 -2.22 -15.08 -5.24
C GLY A 109 -0.87 -15.23 -5.97
N ALA A 110 -0.77 -16.26 -6.80
CA ALA A 110 0.51 -16.64 -7.44
C ALA A 110 1.11 -15.53 -8.33
N GLU A 111 0.30 -14.66 -8.89
CA GLU A 111 0.71 -13.62 -9.85
C GLU A 111 0.52 -12.19 -9.34
N ASP A 112 0.11 -12.01 -8.09
CA ASP A 112 -0.27 -10.70 -7.61
C ASP A 112 0.94 -9.79 -7.40
N THR A 113 0.87 -8.64 -8.01
CA THR A 113 1.88 -7.61 -7.93
C THR A 113 1.22 -6.30 -7.57
N ILE A 114 1.76 -5.63 -6.56
CA ILE A 114 1.40 -4.25 -6.28
C ILE A 114 2.22 -3.38 -7.21
N VAL A 115 1.55 -2.72 -8.11
CA VAL A 115 2.20 -1.83 -9.05
C VAL A 115 2.00 -0.39 -8.58
N GLY A 116 3.08 0.22 -8.14
CA GLY A 116 3.17 1.66 -8.09
C GLY A 116 3.85 2.14 -9.37
N PHE A 117 3.11 2.55 -10.35
CA PHE A 117 3.48 3.15 -11.62
C PHE A 117 3.77 2.28 -12.82
N ASP A 118 3.05 2.64 -13.84
CA ASP A 118 3.43 2.47 -15.24
C ASP A 118 3.51 3.86 -15.90
N ARG A 119 4.64 4.08 -16.56
CA ARG A 119 4.94 5.09 -17.61
C ARG A 119 4.36 6.49 -17.49
N GLY A 120 5.19 7.44 -17.19
CA GLY A 120 5.04 8.82 -17.67
C GLY A 120 4.58 9.85 -16.67
N ILE A 121 4.46 9.55 -15.36
CA ILE A 121 4.09 10.55 -14.37
C ILE A 121 5.35 11.31 -13.94
N GLN A 122 5.53 12.48 -14.51
CA GLN A 122 6.64 13.36 -14.20
C GLN A 122 6.40 14.07 -12.85
N ARG A 123 7.42 14.05 -11.96
CA ARG A 123 7.59 14.93 -10.80
C ARG A 123 6.67 14.67 -9.61
N ARG A 124 6.35 13.42 -9.28
CA ARG A 124 5.54 13.09 -8.10
C ARG A 124 6.27 12.13 -7.18
N SER A 125 6.10 12.32 -5.88
CA SER A 125 6.54 11.32 -4.92
C SER A 125 5.62 10.10 -4.95
N ALA A 126 6.19 8.93 -4.68
CA ALA A 126 5.48 7.67 -4.65
C ALA A 126 5.70 6.93 -3.35
N TYR A 127 4.64 6.40 -2.80
CA TYR A 127 4.60 5.67 -1.55
C TYR A 127 3.96 4.31 -1.82
N ILE A 128 4.75 3.25 -1.76
CA ILE A 128 4.35 1.91 -2.19
C ILE A 128 4.60 0.89 -1.09
N GLY A 129 3.55 0.22 -0.63
CA GLY A 129 3.62 -0.86 0.34
C GLY A 129 2.45 -1.83 0.19
N ALA A 130 2.60 -3.09 0.61
CA ALA A 130 1.52 -4.06 0.47
C ALA A 130 0.27 -3.65 1.25
N LEU A 131 0.44 -3.26 2.51
CA LEU A 131 -0.67 -2.85 3.34
C LEU A 131 -0.97 -1.36 3.21
N VAL A 132 0.07 -0.51 3.33
CA VAL A 132 -0.11 0.95 3.38
C VAL A 132 0.94 1.65 2.51
N GLY A 133 0.50 2.57 1.66
CA GLY A 133 1.40 3.48 0.96
C GLY A 133 2.04 4.48 1.93
N TYR A 134 1.23 5.28 2.62
CA TYR A 134 1.65 6.28 3.60
C TYR A 134 0.86 6.12 4.91
N ASN A 135 1.56 6.00 6.02
CA ASN A 135 0.97 5.83 7.34
C ASN A 135 1.31 6.97 8.29
N SER A 136 0.32 7.72 8.75
CA SER A 136 0.40 8.67 9.87
C SER A 136 -0.40 8.21 11.10
N GLY A 137 -1.17 7.12 10.97
CA GLY A 137 -1.98 6.52 12.03
C GLY A 137 -1.30 5.33 12.72
N THR A 138 -2.10 4.38 13.15
CA THR A 138 -1.65 3.16 13.84
C THR A 138 -1.89 1.92 12.99
N VAL A 139 -0.91 1.03 12.94
CA VAL A 139 -1.02 -0.30 12.29
C VAL A 139 -0.54 -1.36 13.28
N ARG A 140 -1.40 -2.31 13.66
CA ARG A 140 -1.02 -3.33 14.63
C ARG A 140 -1.53 -4.73 14.29
N GLY A 141 -0.73 -5.75 14.61
CA GLY A 141 -1.12 -7.16 14.46
C GLY A 141 -1.40 -7.59 13.03
N CYS A 142 -0.93 -6.82 12.03
CA CYS A 142 -1.22 -7.05 10.62
C CYS A 142 -0.12 -7.88 9.94
N ALA A 143 -0.51 -8.63 8.93
CA ALA A 143 0.42 -9.43 8.14
C ALA A 143 0.15 -9.28 6.64
N ALA A 144 1.20 -9.27 5.83
CA ALA A 144 1.11 -9.34 4.37
C ALA A 144 2.06 -10.41 3.84
N ALA A 145 1.58 -11.24 2.93
CA ALA A 145 2.37 -12.31 2.35
C ALA A 145 2.21 -12.42 0.83
N GLY A 146 3.31 -12.69 0.14
CA GLY A 146 3.34 -13.02 -1.28
C GLY A 146 3.29 -11.83 -2.24
N TYR A 147 2.90 -10.64 -1.82
CA TYR A 147 2.85 -9.47 -2.70
C TYR A 147 4.25 -9.02 -3.13
N ARG A 148 4.34 -8.62 -4.40
CA ARG A 148 5.53 -7.97 -4.97
C ARG A 148 5.29 -6.48 -5.02
N ALA A 149 6.03 -5.70 -4.24
CA ALA A 149 5.99 -4.24 -4.33
C ALA A 149 6.87 -3.77 -5.49
N LYS A 150 6.31 -3.00 -6.43
CA LYS A 150 7.01 -2.62 -7.66
C LYS A 150 6.87 -1.14 -7.98
N ALA A 151 8.00 -0.44 -8.12
CA ALA A 151 8.07 0.91 -8.65
C ALA A 151 8.74 0.91 -10.03
N LEU A 152 8.10 1.51 -11.03
CA LEU A 152 8.60 1.58 -12.40
C LEU A 152 8.63 3.00 -12.94
N ALA A 153 9.73 3.33 -13.66
CA ALA A 153 9.85 4.49 -14.55
C ALA A 153 9.37 5.83 -13.95
N ASN A 154 9.77 6.14 -12.72
CA ASN A 154 9.38 7.37 -12.06
C ASN A 154 10.46 8.44 -12.16
N SER A 155 10.07 9.66 -12.57
CA SER A 155 10.90 10.86 -12.56
C SER A 155 10.49 11.86 -11.46
N GLY A 156 9.85 11.37 -10.40
CA GLY A 156 9.33 12.18 -9.30
C GLY A 156 10.39 12.78 -8.38
N SER A 157 9.93 13.37 -7.29
CA SER A 157 10.81 13.95 -6.26
C SER A 157 11.41 12.89 -5.35
N ALA A 158 10.61 11.90 -4.95
CA ALA A 158 11.04 10.78 -4.12
C ALA A 158 10.17 9.54 -4.34
N VAL A 159 10.74 8.37 -4.20
CA VAL A 159 10.07 7.07 -4.33
C VAL A 159 10.41 6.22 -3.12
N TYR A 160 9.40 5.86 -2.35
CA TYR A 160 9.52 5.04 -1.15
C TYR A 160 8.81 3.70 -1.39
N VAL A 161 9.57 2.62 -1.40
CA VAL A 161 9.04 1.26 -1.64
C VAL A 161 9.37 0.39 -0.45
N GLY A 162 8.34 -0.13 0.21
CA GLY A 162 8.46 -1.13 1.26
C GLY A 162 7.67 -2.38 0.95
N GLY A 163 8.10 -3.51 1.42
CA GLY A 163 7.32 -4.74 1.31
C GLY A 163 5.98 -4.65 2.05
N PHE A 164 5.91 -3.83 3.11
CA PHE A 164 4.73 -3.64 3.94
C PHE A 164 4.19 -2.22 3.91
N ILE A 165 5.06 -1.22 4.13
CA ILE A 165 4.71 0.20 4.18
C ILE A 165 5.69 1.00 3.31
N GLY A 166 5.17 1.89 2.45
CA GLY A 166 6.00 2.80 1.68
C GLY A 166 6.70 3.81 2.58
N TYR A 167 5.94 4.60 3.34
CA TYR A 167 6.44 5.59 4.28
C TYR A 167 5.63 5.59 5.58
N ASN A 168 6.31 5.53 6.71
CA ASN A 168 5.72 5.55 8.04
C ASN A 168 6.12 6.80 8.82
N GLU A 169 5.15 7.60 9.23
CA GLU A 169 5.25 8.67 10.23
C GLU A 169 4.49 8.32 11.53
N GLY A 170 3.65 7.29 11.48
CA GLY A 170 2.81 6.85 12.59
C GLY A 170 3.43 5.76 13.45
N TYR A 171 2.59 4.90 13.99
CA TYR A 171 2.98 3.80 14.85
C TYR A 171 2.64 2.45 14.23
N VAL A 172 3.63 1.56 14.18
CA VAL A 172 3.49 0.20 13.64
C VAL A 172 3.98 -0.80 14.66
N GLU A 173 3.15 -1.76 15.05
CA GLU A 173 3.54 -2.77 16.02
C GLU A 173 3.04 -4.18 15.68
N GLN A 174 3.84 -5.18 16.03
CA GLN A 174 3.48 -6.60 15.89
C GLN A 174 3.02 -6.98 14.48
N CYS A 175 3.66 -6.39 13.48
CA CYS A 175 3.34 -6.61 12.07
C CYS A 175 4.40 -7.45 11.37
N SER A 176 4.00 -8.11 10.29
CA SER A 176 4.92 -8.93 9.53
C SER A 176 4.70 -8.83 8.03
N VAL A 177 5.79 -8.98 7.28
CA VAL A 177 5.74 -9.13 5.83
C VAL A 177 6.66 -10.25 5.34
N SER A 178 6.14 -11.02 4.38
CA SER A 178 6.92 -11.94 3.56
C SER A 178 6.68 -11.60 2.09
N SER A 179 7.60 -10.83 1.51
CA SER A 179 7.49 -10.37 0.13
C SER A 179 8.50 -11.10 -0.76
N PRO A 180 8.07 -11.74 -1.85
CA PRO A 180 9.00 -12.39 -2.78
C PRO A 180 9.89 -11.37 -3.50
N SER A 181 9.46 -10.12 -3.65
CA SER A 181 10.26 -9.08 -4.28
C SER A 181 9.78 -7.67 -3.91
N VAL A 182 10.74 -6.83 -3.53
CA VAL A 182 10.59 -5.37 -3.52
C VAL A 182 11.47 -4.84 -4.64
N TYR A 183 10.85 -4.24 -5.65
CA TYR A 183 11.49 -3.96 -6.93
C TYR A 183 11.36 -2.50 -7.33
N ALA A 184 12.45 -1.91 -7.80
CA ALA A 184 12.42 -0.57 -8.40
C ALA A 184 13.34 -0.50 -9.62
N GLU A 185 12.82 0.05 -10.72
CA GLU A 185 13.54 0.15 -11.99
C GLU A 185 13.28 1.47 -12.71
N ASN A 186 14.32 1.99 -13.39
CA ASN A 186 14.24 3.23 -14.16
C ASN A 186 13.74 4.44 -13.36
N VAL A 187 14.08 4.52 -12.09
CA VAL A 187 13.73 5.63 -11.21
C VAL A 187 14.73 6.77 -11.39
N PHE A 188 14.21 7.97 -11.64
CA PHE A 188 14.97 9.22 -11.81
C PHE A 188 14.76 10.17 -10.61
N ALA A 189 14.57 9.62 -9.43
CA ALA A 189 14.25 10.34 -8.22
C ALA A 189 15.12 9.83 -7.06
N GLN A 190 15.03 10.48 -5.90
CA GLN A 190 15.48 9.87 -4.67
C GLN A 190 14.71 8.57 -4.45
N LEU A 191 15.42 7.48 -4.23
CA LEU A 191 14.84 6.15 -4.13
C LEU A 191 15.20 5.49 -2.80
N SER A 192 14.19 5.13 -2.00
CA SER A 192 14.37 4.37 -0.76
C SER A 192 13.61 3.05 -0.85
N VAL A 193 14.31 1.92 -0.84
CA VAL A 193 13.74 0.57 -0.99
C VAL A 193 14.09 -0.27 0.22
N GLY A 194 13.08 -0.65 1.01
CA GLY A 194 13.24 -1.47 2.21
C GLY A 194 12.39 -2.73 2.21
N GLY A 195 12.87 -3.78 2.84
CA GLY A 195 12.17 -5.04 2.91
C GLY A 195 10.83 -4.96 3.63
N PHE A 196 10.74 -4.13 4.68
CA PHE A 196 9.51 -3.81 5.41
C PHE A 196 9.02 -2.39 5.10
N ALA A 197 9.87 -1.37 5.28
CA ALA A 197 9.51 0.03 5.07
C ALA A 197 10.49 0.73 4.12
N GLY A 198 9.97 1.49 3.14
CA GLY A 198 10.82 2.36 2.33
C GLY A 198 11.43 3.47 3.18
N ARG A 199 10.62 4.15 3.99
CA ARG A 199 11.06 5.18 4.95
C ARG A 199 10.29 5.07 6.27
N ASN A 200 10.99 5.28 7.37
CA ASN A 200 10.40 5.38 8.70
C ASN A 200 10.87 6.65 9.41
N ASP A 201 9.96 7.57 9.66
CA ASP A 201 10.15 8.74 10.53
C ASP A 201 9.31 8.64 11.82
N GLY A 202 8.42 7.62 11.90
CA GLY A 202 7.59 7.29 13.04
C GLY A 202 8.22 6.21 13.95
N ARG A 203 7.40 5.32 14.44
CA ARG A 203 7.81 4.21 15.33
C ARG A 203 7.39 2.86 14.78
N ILE A 204 8.33 1.92 14.74
CA ILE A 204 8.10 0.51 14.39
C ILE A 204 8.60 -0.37 15.53
N GLU A 205 7.76 -1.28 16.02
CA GLU A 205 8.08 -2.13 17.17
C GLU A 205 7.57 -3.56 17.03
N GLY A 206 8.40 -4.55 17.36
CA GLY A 206 8.03 -5.96 17.33
C GLY A 206 7.64 -6.48 15.94
N CYS A 207 8.21 -5.91 14.88
CA CYS A 207 7.89 -6.26 13.51
C CYS A 207 8.98 -7.09 12.84
N TYR A 208 8.61 -7.88 11.84
CA TYR A 208 9.61 -8.55 11.03
C TYR A 208 9.30 -8.50 9.54
N GLY A 209 10.36 -8.54 8.70
CA GLY A 209 10.22 -8.49 7.27
C GLY A 209 11.22 -9.39 6.55
N ILE A 210 10.71 -10.25 5.68
CA ILE A 210 11.53 -11.04 4.76
C ILE A 210 11.18 -10.60 3.35
N ALA A 211 12.15 -10.03 2.63
CA ALA A 211 11.94 -9.59 1.25
C ALA A 211 13.24 -9.69 0.43
N ALA A 212 13.10 -10.07 -0.83
CA ALA A 212 14.17 -9.91 -1.79
C ALA A 212 14.11 -8.51 -2.41
N ILE A 213 15.17 -7.71 -2.19
CA ILE A 213 15.27 -6.37 -2.77
C ILE A 213 15.98 -6.46 -4.11
N ASN A 214 15.36 -5.92 -5.14
CA ASN A 214 15.91 -5.92 -6.50
C ASN A 214 15.80 -4.52 -7.13
N VAL A 215 16.94 -3.88 -7.35
CA VAL A 215 17.03 -2.55 -7.93
C VAL A 215 18.05 -2.57 -9.09
N PRO A 216 17.66 -3.12 -10.27
CA PRO A 216 18.59 -3.38 -11.34
C PRO A 216 19.11 -2.11 -12.02
N THR A 217 18.33 -1.03 -12.07
CA THR A 217 18.72 0.19 -12.77
C THR A 217 18.18 1.43 -12.08
N VAL A 218 19.09 2.30 -11.67
CA VAL A 218 18.78 3.66 -11.19
C VAL A 218 19.47 4.65 -12.12
N ARG A 219 18.74 5.66 -12.58
CA ARG A 219 19.23 6.61 -13.58
C ARG A 219 19.49 8.02 -13.04
N GLY A 220 19.40 8.21 -11.75
CA GLY A 220 19.70 9.50 -11.10
C GLY A 220 19.11 9.55 -9.69
N GLY A 221 19.58 10.49 -8.88
CA GLY A 221 19.13 10.62 -7.50
C GLY A 221 19.95 9.78 -6.50
N GLU A 222 19.65 9.98 -5.24
CA GLU A 222 20.21 9.22 -4.12
C GLU A 222 19.43 7.91 -3.94
N VAL A 223 20.15 6.83 -3.66
CA VAL A 223 19.56 5.50 -3.48
C VAL A 223 19.90 4.98 -2.10
N GLU A 224 18.84 4.69 -1.35
CA GLU A 224 18.93 4.05 -0.04
C GLU A 224 18.30 2.65 -0.11
N LEU A 225 19.04 1.63 0.32
CA LEU A 225 18.57 0.26 0.37
C LEU A 225 18.71 -0.29 1.77
N GLY A 226 17.69 -0.96 2.28
CA GLY A 226 17.72 -1.56 3.61
C GLY A 226 16.97 -2.88 3.71
N GLY A 227 17.57 -3.88 4.32
CA GLY A 227 16.94 -5.19 4.50
C GLY A 227 15.58 -5.11 5.23
N PHE A 228 15.45 -4.18 6.20
CA PHE A 228 14.20 -3.89 6.89
C PHE A 228 13.65 -2.52 6.48
N ALA A 229 14.33 -1.42 6.81
CA ALA A 229 13.96 -0.07 6.38
C ALA A 229 15.12 0.54 5.59
N ALA A 230 14.83 1.24 4.48
CA ALA A 230 15.88 1.90 3.69
C ALA A 230 16.36 3.17 4.39
N HIS A 231 15.42 4.02 4.79
CA HIS A 231 15.70 5.21 5.59
C HIS A 231 15.02 5.11 6.95
N ASN A 232 15.73 5.48 8.01
CA ASN A 232 15.15 5.55 9.34
C ASN A 232 15.54 6.84 10.06
N GLY A 233 14.62 7.80 10.10
CA GLY A 233 14.70 9.02 10.93
C GLY A 233 13.98 8.88 12.28
N GLY A 234 13.17 7.82 12.45
CA GLY A 234 12.36 7.55 13.64
C GLY A 234 12.94 6.47 14.55
N ILE A 235 12.08 5.67 15.13
CA ILE A 235 12.41 4.63 16.12
C ILE A 235 12.06 3.24 15.55
N ILE A 236 13.03 2.34 15.54
CA ILE A 236 12.82 0.91 15.26
C ILE A 236 13.28 0.11 16.46
N ARG A 237 12.42 -0.75 17.01
CA ARG A 237 12.73 -1.62 18.16
C ARG A 237 12.23 -3.04 17.91
N ARG A 238 13.03 -4.04 18.30
CA ARG A 238 12.65 -5.45 18.21
C ARG A 238 12.14 -5.81 16.81
N ALA A 239 12.85 -5.37 15.78
CA ALA A 239 12.52 -5.60 14.38
C ALA A 239 13.70 -6.25 13.64
N TYR A 240 13.40 -7.14 12.71
CA TYR A 240 14.39 -7.89 11.92
C TYR A 240 13.82 -8.40 10.59
#